data_a6dabf41cc2a81db8d076cbc314bb4e7
#
_entry.id   a6dabf41cc2a81db8d076cbc314bb4e7
#
_cell.length_a   1.000
_cell.length_b   1.000
_cell.length_c   1.000
_cell.angle_alpha   90.00
_cell.angle_beta   90.00
_cell.angle_gamma   90.00
#
_symmetry.space_group_name_H-M   'P 1'
#
loop_
_entity.id
_entity.type
_entity.pdbx_description
1 polymer ?
#
loop_
_entity_poly.entity_id
_entity_poly.type
_entity_poly.pdbx_seq_one_letter_code
_entity_poly.pdbx_strand_id
1 'polypeptide(L)'
;MSSPLPWSGPTMRKIPNLLKLIDHYSNPRNVGSLNRKSLDVGTGLVGAPACGDVIRLDIQVDEATGKITETRFKTFGCGSAIASSSYLTTLLKGKTLEEASKISNTQIASELCLPPVKLHCSLLAEDAVTAAIKNYRSKRAAPATDLSGTAKEIPKEAAATA
;
A
#
# COMPACT_ATOMS: atom_id res chain seq x y z
N MET A 1 10.19 52.07 -8.13
CA MET A 1 9.18 51.64 -7.13
C MET A 1 8.42 50.45 -7.71
N SER A 2 8.85 49.25 -7.37
CA SER A 2 8.16 48.02 -7.81
C SER A 2 7.13 47.66 -6.74
N SER A 3 5.85 47.74 -7.12
CA SER A 3 4.76 47.22 -6.29
C SER A 3 4.94 45.72 -6.14
N PRO A 4 4.88 45.17 -4.94
CA PRO A 4 4.83 43.71 -4.80
C PRO A 4 3.52 43.23 -5.42
N LEU A 5 3.61 42.31 -6.37
CA LEU A 5 2.47 41.62 -6.97
C LEU A 5 1.67 40.92 -5.84
N PRO A 6 0.38 41.22 -5.68
CA PRO A 6 -0.46 40.52 -4.72
C PRO A 6 -0.80 39.13 -5.26
N TRP A 7 0.14 38.22 -5.17
CA TRP A 7 -0.18 36.83 -5.42
C TRP A 7 -0.56 36.13 -4.10
N SER A 8 -1.68 36.54 -3.55
CA SER A 8 -2.37 35.84 -2.47
C SER A 8 -3.42 34.89 -3.08
N GLY A 9 -2.95 33.95 -3.91
CA GLY A 9 -3.82 32.91 -4.42
C GLY A 9 -3.81 31.66 -3.50
N PRO A 10 -4.87 30.84 -3.52
CA PRO A 10 -5.00 29.63 -2.71
C PRO A 10 -3.92 28.56 -3.00
N THR A 11 -3.01 28.84 -3.93
CA THR A 11 -1.96 27.95 -4.40
C THR A 11 -0.79 27.79 -3.42
N MET A 12 -0.55 28.79 -2.55
CA MET A 12 0.61 28.77 -1.65
C MET A 12 0.51 27.74 -0.52
N ARG A 13 -0.69 27.31 -0.14
CA ARG A 13 -0.87 26.24 0.87
C ARG A 13 -0.60 24.85 0.32
N LYS A 14 -0.59 24.65 -1.00
CA LYS A 14 -0.36 23.36 -1.65
C LYS A 14 1.10 23.05 -1.94
N ILE A 15 1.99 24.05 -1.89
CA ILE A 15 3.42 23.89 -2.19
C ILE A 15 4.13 22.93 -1.22
N PRO A 16 3.96 23.03 0.12
CA PRO A 16 4.61 22.10 1.03
C PRO A 16 4.15 20.65 0.85
N ASN A 17 2.91 20.44 0.44
CA ASN A 17 2.40 19.09 0.20
C ASN A 17 2.86 18.50 -1.13
N LEU A 18 3.05 19.33 -2.16
CA LEU A 18 3.69 18.91 -3.41
C LEU A 18 5.16 18.53 -3.18
N LEU A 19 5.86 19.24 -2.29
CA LEU A 19 7.22 18.88 -1.89
C LEU A 19 7.27 17.55 -1.16
N LYS A 20 6.26 17.21 -0.36
CA LYS A 20 6.13 15.87 0.25
C LYS A 20 6.01 14.78 -0.82
N LEU A 21 5.19 14.99 -1.85
CA LEU A 21 5.04 14.03 -2.95
C LEU A 21 6.39 13.79 -3.64
N ILE A 22 7.09 14.87 -3.99
CA ILE A 22 8.41 14.80 -4.65
C ILE A 22 9.43 14.10 -3.73
N ASP A 23 9.42 14.40 -2.45
CA ASP A 23 10.32 13.79 -1.47
C ASP A 23 10.06 12.29 -1.35
N HIS A 24 8.80 11.86 -1.20
CA HIS A 24 8.45 10.45 -1.13
C HIS A 24 8.69 9.69 -2.44
N TYR A 25 8.66 10.38 -3.57
CA TYR A 25 9.02 9.81 -4.86
C TYR A 25 10.54 9.67 -5.01
N SER A 26 11.29 10.74 -4.71
CA SER A 26 12.75 10.78 -4.89
C SER A 26 13.50 9.96 -3.85
N ASN A 27 12.99 9.94 -2.62
CA ASN A 27 13.57 9.23 -1.48
C ASN A 27 12.50 8.33 -0.83
N PRO A 28 12.03 7.28 -1.50
CA PRO A 28 10.99 6.41 -0.96
C PRO A 28 11.47 5.72 0.31
N ARG A 29 10.62 5.76 1.34
CA ARG A 29 10.90 5.18 2.66
C ARG A 29 10.35 3.78 2.74
N ASN A 30 11.06 2.90 3.45
CA ASN A 30 10.63 1.53 3.72
C ASN A 30 10.45 0.66 2.46
N VAL A 31 11.26 0.88 1.44
CA VAL A 31 11.30 0.03 0.24
C VAL A 31 11.87 -1.33 0.60
N GLY A 32 11.28 -2.38 0.09
CA GLY A 32 11.76 -3.74 0.27
C GLY A 32 10.65 -4.76 0.46
N SER A 33 10.98 -5.86 1.12
CA SER A 33 10.03 -6.92 1.44
C SER A 33 10.38 -7.58 2.76
N LEU A 34 9.36 -8.03 3.48
CA LEU A 34 9.48 -8.84 4.69
C LEU A 34 9.36 -10.33 4.36
N ASN A 35 9.69 -11.16 5.34
CA ASN A 35 9.58 -12.61 5.20
C ASN A 35 8.09 -13.03 5.25
N ARG A 36 7.55 -13.40 4.09
CA ARG A 36 6.15 -13.85 3.98
C ARG A 36 5.82 -15.12 4.74
N LYS A 37 6.80 -15.94 5.05
CA LYS A 37 6.59 -17.20 5.78
C LYS A 37 6.34 -16.98 7.28
N SER A 38 6.71 -15.80 7.79
CA SER A 38 6.44 -15.46 9.18
C SER A 38 4.94 -15.25 9.42
N LEU A 39 4.44 -15.78 10.52
CA LEU A 39 3.04 -15.62 10.96
C LEU A 39 2.74 -14.17 11.36
N ASP A 40 3.78 -13.43 11.76
CA ASP A 40 3.67 -12.03 12.18
C ASP A 40 3.61 -11.05 11.00
N VAL A 41 3.82 -11.54 9.77
CA VAL A 41 3.85 -10.72 8.57
C VAL A 41 2.59 -10.92 7.75
N GLY A 42 1.84 -9.83 7.55
CA GLY A 42 0.73 -9.75 6.59
C GLY A 42 1.22 -9.16 5.27
N THR A 43 0.84 -9.76 4.16
CA THR A 43 1.17 -9.28 2.81
C THR A 43 -0.08 -8.95 2.04
N GLY A 44 -0.16 -7.72 1.54
CA GLY A 44 -1.17 -7.28 0.58
C GLY A 44 -0.54 -7.08 -0.80
N LEU A 45 -1.13 -7.67 -1.82
CA LEU A 45 -0.77 -7.46 -3.21
C LEU A 45 -2.01 -7.00 -3.96
N VAL A 46 -1.97 -5.79 -4.49
CA VAL A 46 -3.06 -5.19 -5.24
C VAL A 46 -2.54 -4.57 -6.53
N GLY A 47 -3.37 -4.55 -7.55
CA GLY A 47 -3.02 -3.98 -8.84
C GLY A 47 -4.22 -3.38 -9.53
N ALA A 48 -3.98 -2.32 -10.31
CA ALA A 48 -4.95 -1.75 -11.23
C ALA A 48 -4.54 -2.07 -12.67
N PRO A 49 -5.15 -3.09 -13.31
CA PRO A 49 -4.76 -3.49 -14.66
C PRO A 49 -4.90 -2.36 -15.68
N ALA A 50 -5.88 -1.46 -15.49
CA ALA A 50 -6.11 -0.31 -16.35
C ALA A 50 -4.96 0.71 -16.37
N CYS A 51 -4.19 0.82 -15.27
CA CYS A 51 -3.09 1.78 -15.12
C CYS A 51 -1.72 1.10 -15.12
N GLY A 52 -1.66 -0.22 -15.02
CA GLY A 52 -0.42 -0.98 -14.90
C GLY A 52 0.29 -0.82 -13.56
N ASP A 53 -0.36 -0.19 -12.58
CA ASP A 53 0.19 0.02 -11.25
C ASP A 53 -0.05 -1.23 -10.38
N VAL A 54 0.99 -1.70 -9.71
CA VAL A 54 0.91 -2.82 -8.74
C VAL A 54 1.61 -2.40 -7.47
N ILE A 55 0.93 -2.60 -6.34
CA ILE A 55 1.47 -2.33 -5.00
C ILE A 55 1.49 -3.63 -4.21
N ARG A 56 2.65 -3.95 -3.67
CA ARG A 56 2.82 -4.97 -2.65
C ARG A 56 3.20 -4.30 -1.35
N LEU A 57 2.41 -4.54 -0.31
CA LEU A 57 2.63 -4.05 1.03
C LEU A 57 2.84 -5.23 1.98
N ASP A 58 3.93 -5.22 2.70
CA ASP A 58 4.23 -6.16 3.78
C ASP A 58 4.18 -5.39 5.11
N ILE A 59 3.40 -5.88 6.07
CA ILE A 59 3.29 -5.33 7.41
C ILE A 59 3.73 -6.38 8.42
N GLN A 60 4.53 -5.99 9.40
CA GLN A 60 4.88 -6.83 10.54
C GLN A 60 4.14 -6.33 11.77
N VAL A 61 3.46 -7.22 12.44
CA VAL A 61 2.65 -6.91 13.62
C VAL A 61 3.24 -7.61 14.84
N ASP A 62 3.41 -6.86 15.90
CA ASP A 62 3.83 -7.41 17.19
C ASP A 62 2.63 -8.07 17.89
N GLU A 63 2.78 -9.33 18.25
CA GLU A 63 1.73 -10.10 18.94
C GLU A 63 1.35 -9.54 20.30
N ALA A 64 2.34 -9.02 21.03
CA ALA A 64 2.12 -8.53 22.39
C ALA A 64 1.32 -7.24 22.44
N THR A 65 1.56 -6.34 21.49
CA THR A 65 0.95 -5.00 21.48
C THR A 65 -0.12 -4.82 20.39
N GLY A 66 -0.20 -5.74 19.41
CA GLY A 66 -1.08 -5.62 18.26
C GLY A 66 -0.74 -4.44 17.34
N LYS A 67 0.44 -3.85 17.49
CA LYS A 67 0.90 -2.71 16.72
C LYS A 67 1.78 -3.13 15.55
N ILE A 68 1.73 -2.35 14.49
CA ILE A 68 2.59 -2.52 13.33
C ILE A 68 3.99 -1.98 13.68
N THR A 69 4.97 -2.87 13.77
CA THR A 69 6.37 -2.54 14.10
C THR A 69 7.17 -2.18 12.87
N GLU A 70 7.00 -2.91 11.79
CA GLU A 70 7.70 -2.66 10.54
C GLU A 70 6.76 -2.77 9.34
N THR A 71 7.04 -1.96 8.34
CA THR A 71 6.31 -1.96 7.07
C THR A 71 7.32 -1.88 5.94
N ARG A 72 7.08 -2.65 4.88
CA ARG A 72 7.87 -2.61 3.65
C ARG A 72 6.94 -2.61 2.45
N PHE A 73 7.37 -1.97 1.37
CA PHE A 73 6.61 -2.00 0.14
C PHE A 73 7.48 -2.19 -1.09
N LYS A 74 6.87 -2.75 -2.11
CA LYS A 74 7.37 -2.76 -3.48
C LYS A 74 6.25 -2.30 -4.39
N THR A 75 6.53 -1.32 -5.22
CA THR A 75 5.56 -0.78 -6.17
C THR A 75 6.16 -0.84 -7.56
N PHE A 76 5.35 -1.26 -8.51
CA PHE A 76 5.59 -1.12 -9.92
C PHE A 76 4.51 -0.23 -10.50
N GLY A 77 4.90 0.93 -11.03
CA GLY A 77 3.91 1.89 -11.54
C GLY A 77 4.43 3.32 -11.59
N CYS A 78 3.50 4.27 -11.58
CA CYS A 78 3.82 5.70 -11.71
C CYS A 78 4.44 6.29 -10.44
N GLY A 79 5.05 7.48 -10.56
CA GLY A 79 5.65 8.18 -9.43
C GLY A 79 4.67 8.49 -8.29
N SER A 80 3.39 8.73 -8.61
CA SER A 80 2.35 8.92 -7.60
C SER A 80 2.06 7.64 -6.81
N ALA A 81 2.11 6.47 -7.44
CA ALA A 81 1.95 5.18 -6.76
C ALA A 81 3.12 4.92 -5.80
N ILE A 82 4.35 5.24 -6.21
CA ILE A 82 5.55 5.13 -5.36
C ILE A 82 5.43 6.07 -4.16
N ALA A 83 5.08 7.33 -4.39
CA ALA A 83 4.93 8.32 -3.33
C ALA A 83 3.81 7.96 -2.34
N SER A 84 2.65 7.52 -2.84
CA SER A 84 1.52 7.09 -2.01
C SER A 84 1.87 5.89 -1.15
N SER A 85 2.54 4.89 -1.72
CA SER A 85 3.00 3.70 -0.98
C SER A 85 4.04 4.04 0.07
N SER A 86 5.02 4.89 -0.27
CA SER A 86 6.04 5.37 0.67
C SER A 86 5.41 6.14 1.83
N TYR A 87 4.52 7.08 1.55
CA TYR A 87 3.81 7.85 2.58
C TYR A 87 2.94 6.95 3.47
N LEU A 88 2.21 6.03 2.87
CA LEU A 88 1.39 5.05 3.57
C LEU A 88 2.21 4.27 4.61
N THR A 89 3.39 3.77 4.26
CA THR A 89 4.24 3.03 5.19
C THR A 89 4.67 3.86 6.39
N THR A 90 4.84 5.16 6.23
CA THR A 90 5.15 6.06 7.35
C THR A 90 3.95 6.26 8.28
N LEU A 91 2.72 6.26 7.73
CA LEU A 91 1.49 6.35 8.51
C LEU A 91 1.18 5.07 9.29
N LEU A 92 1.51 3.91 8.74
CA LEU A 92 1.20 2.60 9.34
C LEU A 92 2.08 2.28 10.54
N LYS A 93 3.31 2.75 10.55
CA LYS A 93 4.27 2.43 11.59
C LYS A 93 3.81 2.91 12.97
N GLY A 94 3.75 2.00 13.93
CA GLY A 94 3.32 2.28 15.31
C GLY A 94 1.80 2.31 15.53
N LYS A 95 0.98 2.15 14.48
CA LYS A 95 -0.47 2.06 14.59
C LYS A 95 -0.94 0.62 14.82
N THR A 96 -2.13 0.50 15.41
CA THR A 96 -2.80 -0.80 15.52
C THR A 96 -3.44 -1.18 14.18
N LEU A 97 -3.76 -2.47 14.01
CA LEU A 97 -4.44 -2.95 12.79
C LEU A 97 -5.79 -2.28 12.57
N GLU A 98 -6.50 -1.94 13.63
CA GLU A 98 -7.78 -1.24 13.56
C GLU A 98 -7.62 0.20 13.09
N GLU A 99 -6.62 0.91 13.62
CA GLU A 99 -6.29 2.26 13.18
C GLU A 99 -5.78 2.28 11.73
N ALA A 100 -4.99 1.27 11.35
CA ALA A 100 -4.50 1.10 9.99
C ALA A 100 -5.65 0.90 8.99
N SER A 101 -6.69 0.15 9.37
CA SER A 101 -7.87 -0.05 8.51
C SER A 101 -8.74 1.19 8.32
N LYS A 102 -8.58 2.21 9.16
CA LYS A 102 -9.30 3.50 9.07
C LYS A 102 -8.58 4.53 8.19
N ILE A 103 -7.37 4.22 7.74
CA ILE A 103 -6.64 5.11 6.83
C ILE A 103 -7.39 5.15 5.50
N SER A 104 -7.88 6.34 5.13
CA SER A 104 -8.64 6.54 3.91
C SER A 104 -7.76 7.06 2.78
N ASN A 105 -8.17 6.73 1.55
CA ASN A 105 -7.54 7.25 0.33
C ASN A 105 -7.55 8.79 0.28
N THR A 106 -8.63 9.41 0.80
CA THR A 106 -8.76 10.87 0.85
C THR A 106 -7.68 11.53 1.69
N GLN A 107 -7.30 10.91 2.81
CA GLN A 107 -6.20 11.39 3.65
C GLN A 107 -4.87 11.36 2.88
N ILE A 108 -4.57 10.26 2.20
CA ILE A 108 -3.34 10.11 1.40
C ILE A 108 -3.33 11.12 0.25
N ALA A 109 -4.45 11.22 -0.47
CA ALA A 109 -4.58 12.12 -1.62
C ALA A 109 -4.47 13.59 -1.23
N SER A 110 -5.06 14.01 -0.11
CA SER A 110 -4.99 15.39 0.36
C SER A 110 -3.60 15.78 0.85
N GLU A 111 -2.93 14.89 1.59
CA GLU A 111 -1.59 15.14 2.12
C GLU A 111 -0.50 15.20 1.04
N LEU A 112 -0.66 14.42 -0.02
CA LEU A 112 0.25 14.42 -1.17
C LEU A 112 -0.19 15.35 -2.29
N CYS A 113 -1.33 16.05 -2.15
CA CYS A 113 -1.94 16.87 -3.19
C CYS A 113 -2.03 16.15 -4.55
N LEU A 114 -2.51 14.90 -4.54
CA LEU A 114 -2.66 14.13 -5.76
C LEU A 114 -3.69 14.79 -6.69
N PRO A 115 -3.38 14.92 -7.99
CA PRO A 115 -4.36 15.38 -8.96
C PRO A 115 -5.51 14.37 -9.10
N PRO A 116 -6.72 14.80 -9.52
CA PRO A 116 -7.89 13.92 -9.64
C PRO A 116 -7.64 12.67 -10.48
N VAL A 117 -6.85 12.78 -11.55
CA VAL A 117 -6.48 11.65 -12.43
C VAL A 117 -5.58 10.61 -11.75
N LYS A 118 -4.99 10.93 -10.58
CA LYS A 118 -4.09 10.05 -9.81
C LYS A 118 -4.69 9.57 -8.49
N LEU A 119 -5.97 9.82 -8.24
CA LEU A 119 -6.66 9.33 -7.04
C LEU A 119 -6.69 7.80 -6.93
N HIS A 120 -6.66 7.10 -8.06
CA HIS A 120 -6.56 5.64 -8.08
C HIS A 120 -5.30 5.12 -7.38
N CYS A 121 -4.19 5.86 -7.36
CA CYS A 121 -2.98 5.46 -6.64
C CYS A 121 -3.20 5.45 -5.13
N SER A 122 -4.02 6.38 -4.59
CA SER A 122 -4.39 6.39 -3.17
C SER A 122 -5.38 5.29 -2.82
N LEU A 123 -6.30 4.95 -3.73
CA LEU A 123 -7.21 3.81 -3.59
C LEU A 123 -6.44 2.49 -3.53
N LEU A 124 -5.50 2.29 -4.44
CA LEU A 124 -4.63 1.10 -4.41
C LEU A 124 -3.84 0.99 -3.10
N ALA A 125 -3.39 2.10 -2.54
CA ALA A 125 -2.69 2.11 -1.27
C ALA A 125 -3.61 1.68 -0.11
N GLU A 126 -4.86 2.15 -0.08
CA GLU A 126 -5.89 1.73 0.88
C GLU A 126 -6.21 0.24 0.75
N ASP A 127 -6.43 -0.23 -0.49
CA ASP A 127 -6.70 -1.65 -0.78
C ASP A 127 -5.52 -2.55 -0.35
N ALA A 128 -4.28 -2.08 -0.51
CA ALA A 128 -3.09 -2.81 -0.09
C ALA A 128 -3.06 -3.02 1.43
N VAL A 129 -3.43 -2.01 2.21
CA VAL A 129 -3.54 -2.13 3.68
C VAL A 129 -4.61 -3.16 4.05
N THR A 130 -5.79 -3.03 3.47
CA THR A 130 -6.92 -3.93 3.73
C THR A 130 -6.55 -5.37 3.38
N ALA A 131 -5.90 -5.60 2.24
CA ALA A 131 -5.42 -6.91 1.82
C ALA A 131 -4.36 -7.48 2.77
N ALA A 132 -3.41 -6.65 3.22
CA ALA A 132 -2.36 -7.06 4.16
C ALA A 132 -2.94 -7.46 5.52
N ILE A 133 -3.87 -6.68 6.06
CA ILE A 133 -4.57 -6.99 7.33
C ILE A 133 -5.38 -8.28 7.20
N LYS A 134 -6.11 -8.44 6.10
CA LYS A 134 -6.89 -9.65 5.83
C LYS A 134 -6.00 -10.89 5.74
N ASN A 135 -4.87 -10.79 5.05
CA ASN A 135 -3.89 -11.87 4.97
C ASN A 135 -3.29 -12.23 6.34
N TYR A 136 -2.94 -11.23 7.15
CA TYR A 136 -2.45 -11.44 8.51
C TYR A 136 -3.47 -12.16 9.38
N ARG A 137 -4.74 -11.71 9.36
CA ARG A 137 -5.83 -12.35 10.12
C ARG A 137 -6.09 -13.78 9.65
N SER A 138 -6.07 -14.05 8.35
CA SER A 138 -6.28 -15.39 7.81
C SER A 138 -5.16 -16.36 8.17
N LYS A 139 -3.91 -15.91 8.19
CA LYS A 139 -2.77 -16.73 8.63
C LYS A 139 -2.87 -17.14 10.10
N ARG A 140 -3.42 -16.28 10.94
CA ARG A 140 -3.61 -16.57 12.37
C ARG A 140 -4.88 -17.37 12.66
N ALA A 141 -5.92 -17.22 11.84
CA ALA A 141 -7.15 -18.00 11.95
C ALA A 141 -7.01 -19.43 11.42
N ALA A 142 -6.06 -19.67 10.50
CA ALA A 142 -5.73 -21.01 10.03
C ALA A 142 -4.62 -21.57 10.93
N PRO A 143 -4.88 -22.64 11.73
CA PRO A 143 -3.79 -23.42 12.30
C PRO A 143 -2.93 -23.91 11.14
N ALA A 144 -1.60 -23.87 11.32
CA ALA A 144 -0.62 -24.21 10.30
C ALA A 144 -0.95 -25.58 9.65
N THR A 145 -1.80 -25.56 8.66
CA THR A 145 -2.00 -26.66 7.75
C THR A 145 -0.97 -26.48 6.64
N ASP A 146 0.03 -27.30 6.73
CA ASP A 146 1.02 -27.57 5.71
C ASP A 146 0.38 -27.52 4.30
N LEU A 147 0.73 -26.54 3.52
CA LEU A 147 0.34 -26.43 2.11
C LEU A 147 1.20 -27.35 1.21
N SER A 148 1.77 -28.42 1.77
CA SER A 148 2.48 -29.44 0.99
C SER A 148 1.55 -30.52 0.39
N GLY A 149 0.24 -30.39 0.54
CA GLY A 149 -0.70 -31.46 0.24
C GLY A 149 -1.85 -31.16 -0.71
N THR A 150 -1.83 -30.04 -1.48
CA THR A 150 -2.92 -29.86 -2.46
C THR A 150 -2.40 -29.31 -3.79
N ALA A 151 -1.53 -30.07 -4.42
CA ALA A 151 -1.54 -30.13 -5.87
C ALA A 151 -2.80 -30.91 -6.26
N LYS A 152 -3.94 -30.22 -6.35
CA LYS A 152 -5.14 -30.81 -6.91
C LYS A 152 -4.86 -31.00 -8.40
N GLU A 153 -4.63 -32.25 -8.79
CA GLU A 153 -4.56 -32.67 -10.18
C GLU A 153 -5.76 -32.11 -10.92
N ILE A 154 -5.47 -31.34 -11.94
CA ILE A 154 -6.46 -30.96 -12.95
C ILE A 154 -6.82 -32.24 -13.69
N PRO A 155 -8.09 -32.69 -13.72
CA PRO A 155 -8.46 -33.82 -14.51
C PRO A 155 -8.19 -33.50 -15.99
N LYS A 156 -7.25 -34.22 -16.56
CA LYS A 156 -7.11 -34.33 -18.02
C LYS A 156 -8.27 -35.17 -18.54
N GLU A 157 -9.38 -34.51 -18.77
CA GLU A 157 -10.47 -35.19 -19.50
C GLU A 157 -11.19 -34.15 -20.35
N ALA A 158 -10.82 -34.10 -21.59
CA ALA A 158 -11.60 -33.82 -22.79
C ALA A 158 -10.68 -33.52 -24.00
N ALA A 159 -9.89 -34.48 -24.43
CA ALA A 159 -9.34 -34.48 -25.76
C ALA A 159 -9.42 -35.88 -26.31
N ALA A 160 -10.62 -36.34 -26.61
CA ALA A 160 -10.89 -37.42 -27.51
C ALA A 160 -12.39 -37.46 -27.84
N THR A 161 -12.77 -36.81 -28.92
CA THR A 161 -13.69 -37.41 -29.87
C THR A 161 -13.77 -36.56 -31.13
N ALA A 162 -13.28 -37.16 -32.17
CA ALA A 162 -13.49 -37.01 -33.60
C ALA A 162 -13.13 -35.69 -34.26
#